data_9757d3b21f7352e6b9f08bbff55fd4a1
#
_entry.id   9757d3b21f7352e6b9f08bbff55fd4a1
#
_cell.length_a   1.000
_cell.length_b   1.000
_cell.length_c   1.000
_cell.angle_alpha   90.00
_cell.angle_beta   90.00
_cell.angle_gamma   90.00
#
_symmetry.space_group_name_H-M   'P 1'
#
loop_
_entity.id
_entity.type
_entity.pdbx_description
1 polymer ?
#
loop_
_entity_poly.entity_id
_entity_poly.type
_entity_poly.pdbx_seq_one_letter_code
_entity_poly.pdbx_strand_id
1 'polypeptide(L)'
;MDEEEIWKDIHHYEGIYQVSSCGRIRSVGRYVRNATSQYWRNGQIIKPWVGGTSPYYNVSLASDGKICKKLIHRLVAEHFLDDWNAAKEVNHKDGNKHNNRSDNLEMCTRQENVMHSMVHKLRDDYGENSVNAKLTNEQADHIRRLHRSGVMQNELAEQFKAVSYTHLRAHETDSYL
;
A
#
# COMPACT_ATOMS: atom_id res chain seq x y z
N MET A 1 1.52 -6.54 26.72
CA MET A 1 3.01 -6.47 26.83
C MET A 1 3.43 -5.68 25.61
N ASP A 2 4.08 -4.54 25.84
CA ASP A 2 4.62 -3.75 24.73
C ASP A 2 5.76 -4.58 24.13
N GLU A 3 5.61 -5.02 22.88
CA GLU A 3 6.67 -5.73 22.19
C GLU A 3 7.90 -4.81 22.11
N GLU A 4 9.06 -5.34 22.46
CA GLU A 4 10.32 -4.60 22.43
C GLU A 4 10.58 -4.15 20.98
N GLU A 5 10.82 -2.84 20.80
CA GLU A 5 11.10 -2.30 19.49
C GLU A 5 12.48 -2.73 18.98
N ILE A 6 12.50 -3.48 17.90
CA ILE A 6 13.71 -4.00 17.27
C ILE A 6 14.18 -3.03 16.18
N TRP A 7 15.50 -2.75 16.14
CA TRP A 7 16.13 -1.88 15.15
C TRP A 7 17.07 -2.69 14.27
N LYS A 8 16.99 -2.49 12.93
CA LYS A 8 17.88 -3.09 11.94
C LYS A 8 18.50 -2.01 11.06
N ASP A 9 19.76 -2.19 10.66
CA ASP A 9 20.41 -1.30 9.69
C ASP A 9 19.68 -1.37 8.35
N ILE A 10 19.48 -0.21 7.70
CA ILE A 10 18.85 -0.13 6.38
C ILE A 10 19.88 -0.57 5.33
N HIS A 11 19.52 -1.49 4.46
CA HIS A 11 20.35 -1.98 3.36
C HIS A 11 20.89 -0.82 2.52
N HIS A 12 22.18 -0.83 2.23
CA HIS A 12 22.97 0.23 1.58
C HIS A 12 23.15 1.50 2.42
N TYR A 13 22.76 1.49 3.71
CA TYR A 13 22.93 2.59 4.66
C TYR A 13 23.40 2.08 6.02
N GLU A 14 24.09 0.95 6.06
CA GLU A 14 24.60 0.31 7.27
C GLU A 14 25.47 1.28 8.08
N GLY A 15 25.25 1.35 9.38
CA GLY A 15 25.94 2.29 10.28
C GLY A 15 25.55 3.77 10.08
N ILE A 16 24.64 4.08 9.17
CA ILE A 16 24.15 5.44 8.90
C ILE A 16 22.69 5.60 9.36
N TYR A 17 21.81 4.66 8.95
CA TYR A 17 20.39 4.69 9.27
C TYR A 17 19.87 3.33 9.66
N GLN A 18 18.90 3.33 10.57
CA GLN A 18 18.18 2.14 11.02
C GLN A 18 16.67 2.32 10.88
N VAL A 19 15.99 1.22 10.63
CA VAL A 19 14.53 1.09 10.63
C VAL A 19 14.10 0.21 11.80
N SER A 20 12.98 0.56 12.44
CA SER A 20 12.44 -0.24 13.54
C SER A 20 11.24 -1.08 13.13
N SER A 21 10.98 -2.13 13.92
CA SER A 21 9.75 -2.94 13.81
C SER A 21 8.46 -2.13 14.01
N CYS A 22 8.55 -0.95 14.64
CA CYS A 22 7.43 -0.02 14.84
C CYS A 22 7.28 1.01 13.71
N GLY A 23 8.08 0.95 12.63
CA GLY A 23 8.00 1.89 11.51
C GLY A 23 8.70 3.23 11.75
N ARG A 24 9.58 3.32 12.75
CA ARG A 24 10.41 4.51 12.98
C ARG A 24 11.74 4.40 12.26
N ILE A 25 12.28 5.54 11.85
CA ILE A 25 13.60 5.64 11.21
C ILE A 25 14.50 6.48 12.11
N ARG A 26 15.75 6.07 12.28
CA ARG A 26 16.77 6.87 12.97
C ARG A 26 18.08 6.92 12.22
N SER A 27 18.80 8.00 12.38
CA SER A 27 20.24 8.04 12.05
C SER A 27 21.03 7.46 13.22
N VAL A 28 22.14 6.80 12.89
CA VAL A 28 23.07 6.25 13.89
C VAL A 28 24.12 7.30 14.24
N GLY A 29 24.50 7.36 15.52
CA GLY A 29 25.63 8.21 15.96
C GLY A 29 26.91 7.77 15.28
N ARG A 30 27.62 8.71 14.65
CA ARG A 30 28.85 8.41 13.92
C ARG A 30 29.76 9.61 13.78
N TYR A 31 31.04 9.33 13.55
CA TYR A 31 31.97 10.38 13.10
C TYR A 31 31.68 10.76 11.65
N VAL A 32 31.55 12.05 11.41
CA VAL A 32 31.35 12.63 10.06
C VAL A 32 32.55 13.49 9.73
N ARG A 33 33.05 13.35 8.52
CA ARG A 33 34.18 14.16 8.01
C ARG A 33 33.68 15.19 7.01
N ASN A 34 34.11 16.43 7.20
CA ASN A 34 34.03 17.46 6.15
C ASN A 34 35.43 17.75 5.61
N ALA A 35 35.58 18.76 4.75
CA ALA A 35 36.85 19.08 4.12
C ALA A 35 37.98 19.43 5.11
N THR A 36 37.65 19.91 6.30
CA THR A 36 38.62 20.50 7.25
C THR A 36 38.66 19.81 8.61
N SER A 37 37.63 19.04 8.99
CA SER A 37 37.54 18.47 10.33
C SER A 37 36.72 17.17 10.34
N GLN A 38 36.88 16.41 11.43
CA GLN A 38 36.06 15.28 11.80
C GLN A 38 35.34 15.58 13.12
N TYR A 39 34.04 15.33 13.16
CA TYR A 39 33.25 15.57 14.37
C TYR A 39 32.21 14.46 14.59
N TRP A 40 31.82 14.27 15.84
CA TRP A 40 30.78 13.33 16.20
C TRP A 40 29.41 13.92 15.90
N ARG A 41 28.56 13.17 15.19
CA ARG A 41 27.16 13.48 14.97
C ARG A 41 26.30 12.48 15.73
N ASN A 42 25.48 12.96 16.67
CA ASN A 42 24.55 12.12 17.39
C ASN A 42 23.47 11.52 16.47
N GLY A 43 23.08 10.29 16.78
CA GLY A 43 21.91 9.68 16.17
C GLY A 43 20.62 10.37 16.60
N GLN A 44 19.63 10.41 15.72
CA GLN A 44 18.32 11.02 15.99
C GLN A 44 17.22 10.32 15.23
N ILE A 45 16.01 10.33 15.79
CA ILE A 45 14.80 9.91 15.07
C ILE A 45 14.54 10.89 13.91
N ILE A 46 14.29 10.34 12.74
CA ILE A 46 13.99 11.13 11.54
C ILE A 46 12.46 11.25 11.42
N LYS A 47 12.00 12.49 11.35
CA LYS A 47 10.56 12.77 11.18
C LYS A 47 10.10 12.32 9.80
N PRO A 48 9.08 11.46 9.70
CA PRO A 48 8.47 11.11 8.42
C PRO A 48 7.70 12.30 7.84
N TRP A 49 7.49 12.28 6.53
CA TRP A 49 6.68 13.28 5.86
C TRP A 49 5.76 12.62 4.83
N VAL A 50 4.62 13.26 4.55
CA VAL A 50 3.68 12.88 3.49
C VAL A 50 3.81 13.93 2.40
N GLY A 51 3.95 13.53 1.15
CA GLY A 51 4.13 14.48 0.06
C GLY A 51 3.65 14.00 -1.30
N GLY A 52 3.24 14.95 -2.13
CA GLY A 52 2.61 14.67 -3.40
C GLY A 52 1.19 14.11 -3.22
N THR A 53 0.77 13.28 -4.17
CA THR A 53 -0.53 12.60 -4.15
C THR A 53 -0.53 11.29 -3.37
N SER A 54 0.64 10.87 -2.87
CA SER A 54 0.79 9.61 -2.14
C SER A 54 0.49 9.80 -0.65
N PRO A 55 -0.43 9.03 -0.07
CA PRO A 55 -0.81 9.13 1.34
C PRO A 55 0.18 8.42 2.29
N TYR A 56 1.26 7.85 1.77
CA TYR A 56 2.22 7.08 2.56
C TYR A 56 3.31 7.94 3.17
N TYR A 57 3.81 7.53 4.34
CA TYR A 57 4.97 8.14 4.96
C TYR A 57 6.25 7.86 4.18
N ASN A 58 6.99 8.93 3.94
CA ASN A 58 8.29 8.95 3.28
C ASN A 58 9.39 9.37 4.27
N VAL A 59 10.60 8.97 3.95
CA VAL A 59 11.84 9.46 4.58
C VAL A 59 12.86 9.79 3.50
N SER A 60 13.68 10.80 3.76
CA SER A 60 14.82 11.16 2.90
C SER A 60 16.12 10.65 3.55
N LEU A 61 16.79 9.72 2.89
CA LEU A 61 18.06 9.14 3.34
C LEU A 61 19.19 9.69 2.48
N ALA A 62 20.24 10.19 3.13
CA ALA A 62 21.39 10.78 2.46
C ALA A 62 22.62 9.90 2.67
N SER A 63 23.31 9.50 1.58
CA SER A 63 24.59 8.84 1.57
C SER A 63 25.39 9.30 0.34
N ASP A 64 26.70 9.49 0.49
CA ASP A 64 27.63 9.85 -0.58
C ASP A 64 27.18 11.04 -1.42
N GLY A 65 26.65 12.07 -0.75
CA GLY A 65 26.18 13.29 -1.39
C GLY A 65 24.86 13.14 -2.16
N LYS A 66 24.23 11.97 -2.15
CA LYS A 66 22.94 11.69 -2.80
C LYS A 66 21.83 11.59 -1.75
N ILE A 67 20.65 12.09 -2.09
CA ILE A 67 19.45 11.96 -1.27
C ILE A 67 18.45 11.08 -2.00
N CYS A 68 18.05 10.00 -1.34
CA CYS A 68 17.05 9.07 -1.84
C CYS A 68 15.79 9.13 -0.97
N LYS A 69 14.64 9.27 -1.59
CA LYS A 69 13.34 9.15 -0.93
C LYS A 69 12.95 7.68 -0.85
N LYS A 70 12.54 7.23 0.33
CA LYS A 70 12.11 5.87 0.58
C LYS A 70 10.75 5.87 1.29
N LEU A 71 9.90 4.91 0.94
CA LEU A 71 8.62 4.67 1.62
C LEU A 71 8.88 3.86 2.89
N ILE A 72 8.37 4.31 4.04
CA ILE A 72 8.68 3.68 5.34
C ILE A 72 8.12 2.26 5.40
N HIS A 73 6.86 2.01 4.98
CA HIS A 73 6.28 0.67 4.97
C HIS A 73 7.11 -0.34 4.14
N ARG A 74 7.72 0.11 3.03
CA ARG A 74 8.59 -0.76 2.23
C ARG A 74 9.91 -1.05 2.93
N LEU A 75 10.49 -0.06 3.63
CA LEU A 75 11.70 -0.30 4.44
C LEU A 75 11.42 -1.28 5.58
N VAL A 76 10.27 -1.14 6.25
CA VAL A 76 9.88 -2.10 7.31
C VAL A 76 9.65 -3.49 6.72
N ALA A 77 8.90 -3.59 5.63
CA ALA A 77 8.64 -4.88 4.98
C ALA A 77 9.94 -5.58 4.55
N GLU A 78 10.89 -4.84 3.95
CA GLU A 78 12.18 -5.35 3.49
C GLU A 78 13.03 -5.93 4.63
N HIS A 79 12.92 -5.40 5.86
CA HIS A 79 13.79 -5.78 6.96
C HIS A 79 13.12 -6.72 7.98
N PHE A 80 11.78 -6.80 7.99
CA PHE A 80 11.05 -7.51 9.04
C PHE A 80 10.08 -8.57 8.53
N LEU A 81 9.72 -8.59 7.24
CA LEU A 81 8.87 -9.64 6.68
C LEU A 81 9.73 -10.71 6.02
N ASP A 82 9.50 -11.98 6.39
CA ASP A 82 10.27 -13.12 5.88
C ASP A 82 9.99 -13.40 4.39
N ASP A 83 8.80 -13.02 3.90
CA ASP A 83 8.33 -13.21 2.53
C ASP A 83 8.55 -11.98 1.63
N TRP A 84 9.45 -11.06 2.03
CA TRP A 84 9.76 -9.86 1.26
C TRP A 84 10.06 -10.14 -0.20
N ASN A 85 9.37 -9.43 -1.07
CA ASN A 85 9.59 -9.48 -2.52
C ASN A 85 9.35 -8.09 -3.12
N ALA A 86 10.39 -7.50 -3.72
CA ALA A 86 10.34 -6.17 -4.30
C ALA A 86 9.30 -6.01 -5.43
N ALA A 87 8.91 -7.10 -6.10
CA ALA A 87 7.89 -7.11 -7.16
C ALA A 87 6.45 -7.13 -6.63
N LYS A 88 6.25 -7.47 -5.35
CA LYS A 88 4.94 -7.45 -4.69
C LYS A 88 4.60 -6.09 -4.08
N GLU A 89 3.33 -5.91 -3.75
CA GLU A 89 2.83 -4.77 -2.98
C GLU A 89 2.93 -5.05 -1.47
N VAL A 90 3.00 -3.99 -0.68
CA VAL A 90 2.89 -4.05 0.79
C VAL A 90 1.52 -3.53 1.17
N ASN A 91 0.72 -4.37 1.81
CA ASN A 91 -0.59 -4.02 2.33
C ASN A 91 -0.51 -3.68 3.82
N HIS A 92 -1.37 -2.75 4.26
CA HIS A 92 -1.62 -2.44 5.67
C HIS A 92 -2.89 -3.19 6.09
N LYS A 93 -2.76 -4.21 6.96
CA LYS A 93 -3.87 -5.08 7.37
C LYS A 93 -5.06 -4.31 7.95
N ASP A 94 -4.77 -3.23 8.69
CA ASP A 94 -5.79 -2.34 9.29
C ASP A 94 -6.29 -1.24 8.32
N GLY A 95 -5.79 -1.17 7.08
CA GLY A 95 -6.09 -0.14 6.10
C GLY A 95 -5.49 1.24 6.40
N ASN A 96 -4.86 1.43 7.55
CA ASN A 96 -4.22 2.70 7.94
C ASN A 96 -2.80 2.82 7.37
N LYS A 97 -2.65 3.61 6.33
CA LYS A 97 -1.37 3.83 5.61
C LYS A 97 -0.27 4.49 6.44
N HIS A 98 -0.59 4.94 7.63
CA HIS A 98 0.35 5.53 8.58
C HIS A 98 0.83 4.56 9.65
N ASN A 99 0.16 3.42 9.82
CA ASN A 99 0.55 2.36 10.75
C ASN A 99 1.55 1.40 10.09
N ASN A 100 2.83 1.77 10.15
CA ASN A 100 3.91 1.03 9.48
C ASN A 100 4.59 -0.01 10.41
N ARG A 101 3.90 -0.50 11.45
CA ARG A 101 4.39 -1.60 12.29
C ARG A 101 4.53 -2.88 11.47
N SER A 102 5.58 -3.66 11.72
CA SER A 102 5.84 -4.91 10.98
C SER A 102 4.72 -5.94 11.13
N ASP A 103 4.05 -6.00 12.28
CA ASP A 103 2.91 -6.87 12.56
C ASP A 103 1.65 -6.47 11.77
N ASN A 104 1.53 -5.20 11.38
CA ASN A 104 0.43 -4.67 10.57
C ASN A 104 0.69 -4.74 9.05
N LEU A 105 1.89 -5.09 8.63
CA LEU A 105 2.24 -5.17 7.20
C LEU A 105 2.21 -6.61 6.70
N GLU A 106 1.90 -6.78 5.42
CA GLU A 106 1.96 -8.07 4.73
C GLU A 106 2.33 -7.88 3.27
N MET A 107 2.95 -8.90 2.68
CA MET A 107 3.20 -8.94 1.24
C MET A 107 2.00 -9.48 0.51
N CYS A 108 1.56 -8.77 -0.53
CA CYS A 108 0.42 -9.20 -1.33
C CYS A 108 0.64 -8.93 -2.82
N THR A 109 -0.11 -9.61 -3.65
CA THR A 109 -0.27 -9.26 -5.06
C THR A 109 -1.15 -8.02 -5.19
N ARG A 110 -1.08 -7.37 -6.34
CA ARG A 110 -1.97 -6.24 -6.66
C ARG A 110 -3.45 -6.64 -6.57
N GLN A 111 -3.79 -7.85 -7.01
CA GLN A 111 -5.16 -8.35 -6.98
C GLN A 111 -5.68 -8.52 -5.55
N GLU A 112 -4.90 -9.14 -4.67
CA GLU A 112 -5.22 -9.29 -3.24
C GLU A 112 -5.36 -7.94 -2.55
N ASN A 113 -4.48 -6.97 -2.84
CA ASN A 113 -4.55 -5.63 -2.27
C ASN A 113 -5.82 -4.88 -2.70
N VAL A 114 -6.20 -4.99 -3.97
CA VAL A 114 -7.47 -4.43 -4.47
C VAL A 114 -8.66 -5.10 -3.77
N MET A 115 -8.67 -6.43 -3.66
CA MET A 115 -9.72 -7.18 -2.97
C MET A 115 -9.84 -6.77 -1.49
N HIS A 116 -8.72 -6.68 -0.78
CA HIS A 116 -8.68 -6.19 0.60
C HIS A 116 -9.32 -4.80 0.72
N SER A 117 -8.98 -3.86 -0.17
CA SER A 117 -9.55 -2.51 -0.15
C SER A 117 -11.06 -2.48 -0.43
N MET A 118 -11.58 -3.41 -1.23
CA MET A 118 -13.02 -3.55 -1.49
C MET A 118 -13.76 -4.11 -0.27
N VAL A 119 -13.27 -5.22 0.29
CA VAL A 119 -13.88 -5.88 1.45
C VAL A 119 -13.96 -4.93 2.65
N HIS A 120 -12.90 -4.19 2.90
CA HIS A 120 -12.80 -3.25 4.02
C HIS A 120 -13.33 -1.85 3.72
N LYS A 121 -13.93 -1.63 2.53
CA LYS A 121 -14.49 -0.33 2.09
C LYS A 121 -13.51 0.84 2.27
N LEU A 122 -12.22 0.59 2.01
CA LEU A 122 -11.15 1.59 2.15
C LEU A 122 -11.11 2.60 1.01
N ARG A 123 -11.95 2.41 -0.01
CA ARG A 123 -12.12 3.28 -1.17
C ARG A 123 -13.60 3.43 -1.48
N ASP A 124 -14.00 4.64 -1.82
CA ASP A 124 -15.38 4.97 -2.19
C ASP A 124 -15.60 5.07 -3.70
N ASP A 125 -14.56 4.79 -4.52
CA ASP A 125 -14.58 4.94 -5.97
C ASP A 125 -14.99 3.66 -6.73
N TYR A 126 -15.70 2.75 -6.05
CA TYR A 126 -16.22 1.50 -6.62
C TYR A 126 -17.73 1.53 -6.85
N GLY A 127 -18.19 0.64 -7.74
CA GLY A 127 -19.59 0.48 -8.04
C GLY A 127 -20.19 1.78 -8.55
N GLU A 128 -21.33 2.17 -8.03
CA GLU A 128 -22.08 3.39 -8.42
C GLU A 128 -21.31 4.70 -8.13
N ASN A 129 -20.33 4.69 -7.21
CA ASN A 129 -19.50 5.86 -6.90
C ASN A 129 -18.32 6.04 -7.86
N SER A 130 -18.10 5.10 -8.77
CA SER A 130 -17.06 5.25 -9.79
C SER A 130 -17.42 6.36 -10.78
N VAL A 131 -16.44 7.19 -11.14
CA VAL A 131 -16.61 8.27 -12.15
C VAL A 131 -17.19 7.77 -13.48
N ASN A 132 -16.95 6.51 -13.81
CA ASN A 132 -17.44 5.86 -15.03
C ASN A 132 -18.64 4.93 -14.79
N ALA A 133 -19.23 4.95 -13.58
CA ALA A 133 -20.38 4.12 -13.29
C ALA A 133 -21.58 4.52 -14.14
N LYS A 134 -22.18 3.55 -14.80
CA LYS A 134 -23.42 3.71 -15.58
C LYS A 134 -24.60 2.99 -14.94
N LEU A 135 -24.35 2.18 -13.94
CA LEU A 135 -25.32 1.39 -13.22
C LEU A 135 -25.19 1.67 -11.72
N THR A 136 -26.32 1.71 -11.04
CA THR A 136 -26.33 1.68 -9.57
C THR A 136 -26.00 0.28 -9.07
N ASN A 137 -25.61 0.16 -7.80
CA ASN A 137 -25.38 -1.15 -7.18
C ASN A 137 -26.63 -2.03 -7.22
N GLU A 138 -27.82 -1.45 -7.01
CA GLU A 138 -29.10 -2.17 -7.10
C GLU A 138 -29.37 -2.70 -8.52
N GLN A 139 -29.10 -1.88 -9.54
CA GLN A 139 -29.22 -2.30 -10.93
C GLN A 139 -28.26 -3.42 -11.28
N ALA A 140 -27.01 -3.34 -10.81
CA ALA A 140 -26.01 -4.38 -11.01
C ALA A 140 -26.44 -5.70 -10.36
N ASP A 141 -26.95 -5.66 -9.14
CA ASP A 141 -27.48 -6.86 -8.45
C ASP A 141 -28.72 -7.44 -9.13
N HIS A 142 -29.58 -6.59 -9.66
CA HIS A 142 -30.74 -7.03 -10.42
C HIS A 142 -30.34 -7.73 -11.72
N ILE A 143 -29.37 -7.18 -12.47
CA ILE A 143 -28.78 -7.78 -13.66
C ILE A 143 -28.17 -9.15 -13.34
N ARG A 144 -27.39 -9.29 -12.25
CA ARG A 144 -26.80 -10.57 -11.82
C ARG A 144 -27.87 -11.63 -11.56
N ARG A 145 -28.97 -11.26 -10.89
CA ARG A 145 -30.10 -12.17 -10.63
C ARG A 145 -30.77 -12.62 -11.90
N LEU A 146 -31.07 -11.71 -12.83
CA LEU A 146 -31.68 -12.03 -14.11
C LEU A 146 -30.77 -12.92 -14.96
N HIS A 147 -29.46 -12.63 -15.01
CA HIS A 147 -28.51 -13.47 -15.72
C HIS A 147 -28.43 -14.88 -15.16
N ARG A 148 -28.43 -15.05 -13.81
CA ARG A 148 -28.48 -16.37 -13.17
C ARG A 148 -29.80 -17.13 -13.45
N SER A 149 -30.89 -16.43 -13.70
CA SER A 149 -32.17 -17.04 -14.11
C SER A 149 -32.25 -17.37 -15.59
N GLY A 150 -31.17 -17.14 -16.36
CA GLY A 150 -31.08 -17.53 -17.78
C GLY A 150 -31.39 -16.43 -18.78
N VAL A 151 -31.59 -15.18 -18.34
CA VAL A 151 -31.80 -14.05 -19.26
C VAL A 151 -30.50 -13.74 -20.01
N MET A 152 -30.61 -13.59 -21.34
CA MET A 152 -29.43 -13.39 -22.19
C MET A 152 -28.79 -12.02 -21.98
N GLN A 153 -27.47 -11.96 -22.11
CA GLN A 153 -26.71 -10.72 -21.91
C GLN A 153 -27.14 -9.55 -22.81
N ASN A 154 -27.54 -9.87 -24.03
CA ASN A 154 -28.01 -8.85 -24.99
C ASN A 154 -29.33 -8.20 -24.56
N GLU A 155 -30.26 -9.00 -24.04
CA GLU A 155 -31.54 -8.51 -23.48
C GLU A 155 -31.32 -7.63 -22.24
N LEU A 156 -30.41 -8.03 -21.39
CA LEU A 156 -30.02 -7.24 -20.21
C LEU A 156 -29.34 -5.92 -20.62
N ALA A 157 -28.47 -5.94 -21.62
CA ALA A 157 -27.82 -4.74 -22.12
C ALA A 157 -28.83 -3.73 -22.69
N GLU A 158 -29.82 -4.19 -23.41
CA GLU A 158 -30.90 -3.37 -23.95
C GLU A 158 -31.80 -2.81 -22.86
N GLN A 159 -32.23 -3.67 -21.93
CA GLN A 159 -33.13 -3.31 -20.84
C GLN A 159 -32.51 -2.24 -19.90
N PHE A 160 -31.24 -2.34 -19.60
CA PHE A 160 -30.53 -1.42 -18.72
C PHE A 160 -29.73 -0.32 -19.44
N LYS A 161 -29.87 -0.20 -20.77
CA LYS A 161 -29.14 0.75 -21.62
C LYS A 161 -27.60 0.67 -21.38
N ALA A 162 -27.12 -0.51 -21.09
CA ALA A 162 -25.71 -0.80 -20.83
C ALA A 162 -25.04 -1.37 -22.09
N VAL A 163 -23.75 -1.03 -22.33
CA VAL A 163 -23.00 -1.62 -23.45
C VAL A 163 -22.62 -3.05 -23.08
N SER A 164 -23.03 -4.03 -23.89
CA SER A 164 -23.06 -5.46 -23.55
C SER A 164 -21.71 -6.09 -23.13
N TYR A 165 -20.59 -5.54 -23.57
CA TYR A 165 -19.30 -6.21 -23.40
C TYR A 165 -18.49 -5.73 -22.16
N THR A 166 -18.47 -4.44 -21.86
CA THR A 166 -17.59 -3.89 -20.82
C THR A 166 -18.18 -3.91 -19.42
N HIS A 167 -19.49 -3.86 -19.27
CA HIS A 167 -20.17 -3.77 -17.98
C HIS A 167 -20.51 -5.13 -17.35
N LEU A 168 -20.64 -6.19 -18.16
CA LEU A 168 -20.93 -7.53 -17.67
C LEU A 168 -19.66 -8.29 -17.26
N ARG A 169 -18.50 -7.99 -17.85
CA ARG A 169 -17.22 -8.60 -17.48
C ARG A 169 -16.70 -8.13 -16.12
N ALA A 170 -17.09 -6.96 -15.64
CA ALA A 170 -16.79 -6.50 -14.29
C ALA A 170 -17.40 -7.39 -13.19
N HIS A 171 -18.31 -8.30 -13.58
CA HIS A 171 -19.04 -9.20 -12.67
C HIS A 171 -18.50 -10.63 -12.60
N GLU A 172 -17.53 -11.00 -13.47
CA GLU A 172 -16.88 -12.32 -13.39
C GLU A 172 -15.86 -12.43 -12.27
N THR A 173 -15.44 -11.30 -11.69
CA THR A 173 -14.47 -11.32 -10.58
C THR A 173 -15.08 -11.68 -9.22
N ASP A 174 -16.43 -11.73 -9.10
CA ASP A 174 -17.12 -12.10 -7.85
C ASP A 174 -17.30 -13.64 -7.69
N SER A 175 -16.81 -14.46 -8.61
CA SER A 175 -16.93 -15.93 -8.53
C SER A 175 -15.81 -16.60 -7.71
N TYR A 176 -15.03 -15.84 -6.97
CA TYR A 176 -13.96 -16.32 -6.08
C TYR A 176 -14.18 -16.00 -4.60
N LEU A 177 -15.45 -15.80 -4.16
CA LEU A 177 -15.84 -15.78 -2.75
C LEU A 177 -16.61 -17.04 -2.38
#